data_4a360601f5159a337f5067c120df56c2
#
_entry.id   4a360601f5159a337f5067c120df56c2
#
_cell.length_a   1.000
_cell.length_b   1.000
_cell.length_c   1.000
_cell.angle_alpha   90.00
_cell.angle_beta   90.00
_cell.angle_gamma   90.00
#
_symmetry.space_group_name_H-M   'P 1'
#
loop_
_entity.id
_entity.type
_entity.pdbx_description
1 polymer ?
#
loop_
_entity_poly.entity_id
_entity_poly.type
_entity_poly.pdbx_seq_one_letter_code
_entity_poly.pdbx_strand_id
1 'polypeptide(L)'
;MNNLTNDAKFLLTSMYAEYLTRRKDEISKNQARNFQNINYLKNNIMSEWSEEDILDTCFELDKYGYIIGTKADNTFYTLSLTTEAIAELENQFREPTLKERIENVLDFAAKIKSVIPFV
;
A
#
# COMPACT_ATOMS: atom_id res chain seq x y z
N MET A 1 2.92 11.36 -3.96
CA MET A 1 3.48 10.19 -4.69
C MET A 1 4.53 10.52 -5.75
N ASN A 2 4.72 11.78 -6.08
CA ASN A 2 5.62 12.11 -7.20
C ASN A 2 7.09 11.71 -6.98
N ASN A 3 7.51 11.59 -5.73
CA ASN A 3 8.89 11.23 -5.39
C ASN A 3 9.12 9.73 -5.26
N LEU A 4 8.07 8.92 -5.40
CA LEU A 4 8.18 7.48 -5.21
C LEU A 4 8.62 6.78 -6.50
N THR A 5 9.37 5.69 -6.33
CA THR A 5 9.64 4.77 -7.44
C THR A 5 8.33 4.10 -7.87
N ASN A 6 8.33 3.48 -9.04
CA ASN A 6 7.17 2.73 -9.52
C ASN A 6 6.84 1.57 -8.57
N ASP A 7 7.86 0.91 -8.03
CA ASP A 7 7.66 -0.17 -7.05
C ASP A 7 6.88 0.33 -5.83
N ALA A 8 7.29 1.48 -5.28
CA ALA A 8 6.64 2.05 -4.12
C ALA A 8 5.22 2.54 -4.44
N LYS A 9 5.02 3.11 -5.62
CA LYS A 9 3.67 3.52 -6.06
C LYS A 9 2.74 2.31 -6.15
N PHE A 10 3.24 1.20 -6.71
CA PHE A 10 2.45 -0.01 -6.85
C PHE A 10 2.09 -0.60 -5.49
N LEU A 11 3.07 -0.74 -4.59
CA LEU A 11 2.81 -1.25 -3.26
C LEU A 11 1.81 -0.37 -2.50
N LEU A 12 2.04 0.94 -2.51
CA LEU A 12 1.18 1.88 -1.80
C LEU A 12 -0.26 1.85 -2.32
N THR A 13 -0.46 1.86 -3.64
CA THR A 13 -1.81 1.84 -4.21
C THR A 13 -2.49 0.50 -3.99
N SER A 14 -1.74 -0.60 -4.01
CA SER A 14 -2.28 -1.92 -3.68
C SER A 14 -2.73 -2.01 -2.22
N MET A 15 -1.95 -1.45 -1.30
CA MET A 15 -2.33 -1.37 0.11
C MET A 15 -3.58 -0.51 0.28
N TYR A 16 -3.64 0.61 -0.43
CA TYR A 16 -4.80 1.50 -0.34
C TYR A 16 -6.07 0.83 -0.87
N ALA A 17 -5.98 0.08 -1.97
CA ALA A 17 -7.13 -0.67 -2.49
C ALA A 17 -7.65 -1.66 -1.45
N GLU A 18 -6.75 -2.38 -0.77
CA GLU A 18 -7.13 -3.29 0.32
C GLU A 18 -7.74 -2.54 1.49
N TYR A 19 -7.17 -1.38 1.86
CA TYR A 19 -7.74 -0.52 2.90
C TYR A 19 -9.18 -0.14 2.56
N LEU A 20 -9.45 0.30 1.33
CA LEU A 20 -10.80 0.68 0.90
C LEU A 20 -11.75 -0.52 0.93
N THR A 21 -11.30 -1.69 0.50
CA THR A 21 -12.10 -2.91 0.54
C THR A 21 -12.49 -3.27 1.97
N ARG A 22 -11.54 -3.17 2.89
CA ARG A 22 -11.81 -3.40 4.31
C ARG A 22 -12.82 -2.39 4.87
N ARG A 23 -12.69 -1.11 4.50
CA ARG A 23 -13.64 -0.08 4.91
C ARG A 23 -15.03 -0.33 4.35
N LYS A 24 -15.11 -0.81 3.12
CA LYS A 24 -16.39 -1.21 2.51
C LYS A 24 -17.06 -2.33 3.30
N ASP A 25 -16.27 -3.24 3.86
CA ASP A 25 -16.74 -4.34 4.70
C ASP A 25 -16.93 -3.92 6.17
N GLU A 26 -16.96 -2.62 6.44
CA GLU A 26 -17.23 -2.04 7.75
C GLU A 26 -16.14 -2.34 8.80
N ILE A 27 -14.94 -2.69 8.37
CA ILE A 27 -13.79 -2.84 9.27
C ILE A 27 -13.35 -1.44 9.73
N SER A 28 -13.05 -1.30 11.02
CA SER A 28 -12.67 -0.01 11.58
C SER A 28 -11.44 0.57 10.88
N LYS A 29 -11.35 1.90 10.86
CA LYS A 29 -10.23 2.61 10.23
C LYS A 29 -8.89 2.12 10.76
N ASN A 30 -8.78 1.96 12.07
CA ASN A 30 -7.53 1.53 12.69
C ASN A 30 -7.12 0.13 12.26
N GLN A 31 -8.08 -0.79 12.17
CA GLN A 31 -7.82 -2.16 11.71
C GLN A 31 -7.58 -2.20 10.19
N ALA A 32 -8.34 -1.42 9.44
CA ALA A 32 -8.26 -1.41 7.99
C ALA A 32 -6.89 -0.96 7.47
N ARG A 33 -6.22 -0.04 8.18
CA ARG A 33 -4.92 0.48 7.79
C ARG A 33 -3.75 -0.41 8.18
N ASN A 34 -3.97 -1.42 9.02
CA ASN A 34 -2.91 -2.28 9.57
C ASN A 34 -2.62 -3.44 8.62
N PHE A 35 -1.36 -3.57 8.21
CA PHE A 35 -0.91 -4.62 7.29
C PHE A 35 0.06 -5.60 7.96
N GLN A 36 0.15 -5.57 9.28
CA GLN A 36 0.91 -6.52 10.09
C GLN A 36 2.42 -6.45 9.84
N ASN A 37 2.95 -7.22 8.88
CA ASN A 37 4.38 -7.33 8.66
C ASN A 37 4.70 -7.65 7.20
N ILE A 38 5.99 -7.80 6.90
CA ILE A 38 6.45 -8.10 5.53
C ILE A 38 5.89 -9.42 5.04
N ASN A 39 5.85 -10.43 5.90
CA ASN A 39 5.32 -11.74 5.53
C ASN A 39 3.85 -11.67 5.11
N TYR A 40 3.06 -10.85 5.80
CA TYR A 40 1.67 -10.62 5.42
C TYR A 40 1.57 -9.99 4.03
N LEU A 41 2.39 -8.98 3.75
CA LEU A 41 2.41 -8.35 2.42
C LEU A 41 2.78 -9.35 1.33
N LYS A 42 3.78 -10.18 1.59
CA LYS A 42 4.21 -11.22 0.65
C LYS A 42 3.08 -12.19 0.35
N ASN A 43 2.38 -12.64 1.37
CA ASN A 43 1.36 -13.70 1.21
C ASN A 43 0.04 -13.18 0.67
N ASN A 44 -0.30 -11.90 0.89
CA ASN A 44 -1.65 -11.40 0.63
C ASN A 44 -1.73 -10.31 -0.43
N ILE A 45 -0.62 -9.61 -0.72
CA ILE A 45 -0.65 -8.45 -1.61
C ILE A 45 0.38 -8.56 -2.72
N MET A 46 1.63 -8.87 -2.38
CA MET A 46 2.76 -8.85 -3.30
C MET A 46 3.36 -10.26 -3.48
N SER A 47 2.53 -11.23 -3.80
CA SER A 47 2.96 -12.63 -3.89
C SER A 47 4.06 -12.87 -4.94
N GLU A 48 4.13 -12.01 -5.96
CA GLU A 48 5.11 -12.15 -7.04
C GLU A 48 6.49 -11.57 -6.70
N TRP A 49 6.58 -10.79 -5.60
CA TRP A 49 7.81 -10.12 -5.21
C TRP A 49 8.55 -10.92 -4.14
N SER A 50 9.88 -10.81 -4.12
CA SER A 50 10.67 -11.37 -3.02
C SER A 50 10.42 -10.55 -1.74
N GLU A 51 10.60 -11.20 -0.58
CA GLU A 51 10.51 -10.50 0.70
C GLU A 51 11.52 -9.37 0.79
N GLU A 52 12.71 -9.55 0.22
CA GLU A 52 13.75 -8.53 0.19
C GLU A 52 13.29 -7.28 -0.56
N ASP A 53 12.67 -7.46 -1.72
CA ASP A 53 12.17 -6.33 -2.52
C ASP A 53 11.01 -5.63 -1.83
N ILE A 54 10.12 -6.40 -1.19
CA ILE A 54 9.02 -5.82 -0.41
C ILE A 54 9.57 -4.98 0.75
N LEU A 55 10.54 -5.53 1.46
CA LEU A 55 11.16 -4.82 2.59
C LEU A 55 11.82 -3.53 2.15
N ASP A 56 12.59 -3.56 1.07
CA ASP A 56 13.25 -2.39 0.52
C ASP A 56 12.23 -1.32 0.13
N THR A 57 11.14 -1.73 -0.51
CA THR A 57 10.07 -0.84 -0.90
C THR A 57 9.36 -0.24 0.31
N CYS A 58 9.19 -1.03 1.37
CA CYS A 58 8.63 -0.53 2.62
C CYS A 58 9.51 0.52 3.28
N PHE A 59 10.84 0.35 3.23
CA PHE A 59 11.74 1.39 3.73
C PHE A 59 11.62 2.69 2.94
N GLU A 60 11.41 2.61 1.63
CA GLU A 60 11.14 3.80 0.82
C GLU A 60 9.84 4.47 1.27
N LEU A 61 8.77 3.72 1.42
CA LEU A 61 7.48 4.26 1.86
C LEU A 61 7.57 4.88 3.27
N ASP A 62 8.31 4.24 4.17
CA ASP A 62 8.54 4.75 5.52
C ASP A 62 9.30 6.08 5.48
N LYS A 63 10.33 6.17 4.64
CA LYS A 63 11.13 7.39 4.48
C LYS A 63 10.27 8.59 4.09
N TYR A 64 9.30 8.40 3.22
CA TYR A 64 8.44 9.48 2.75
C TYR A 64 7.15 9.63 3.55
N GLY A 65 7.00 8.91 4.66
CA GLY A 65 5.87 9.09 5.56
C GLY A 65 4.58 8.42 5.15
N TYR A 66 4.62 7.45 4.24
CA TYR A 66 3.43 6.75 3.79
C TYR A 66 3.06 5.55 4.65
N ILE A 67 4.04 4.96 5.33
CA ILE A 67 3.79 3.90 6.30
C ILE A 67 4.50 4.21 7.60
N ILE A 68 4.04 3.58 8.67
CA ILE A 68 4.64 3.67 9.99
C ILE A 68 4.56 2.30 10.66
N GLY A 69 5.54 1.98 11.47
CA GLY A 69 5.53 0.71 12.17
C GLY A 69 6.73 0.52 13.08
N THR A 70 6.76 -0.63 13.74
CA THR A 70 7.86 -1.02 14.62
C THR A 70 8.93 -1.71 13.79
N LYS A 71 10.13 -1.15 13.79
CA LYS A 71 11.29 -1.68 13.07
C LYS A 71 12.30 -2.25 14.06
N ALA A 72 12.76 -3.46 13.79
CA ALA A 72 13.86 -4.09 14.54
C ALA A 72 14.48 -5.17 13.64
N ASP A 73 15.75 -5.49 13.88
CA ASP A 73 16.47 -6.53 13.09
C ASP A 73 16.39 -6.30 11.58
N ASN A 74 16.38 -5.03 11.17
CA ASN A 74 16.30 -4.60 9.76
C ASN A 74 15.00 -5.02 9.06
N THR A 75 13.91 -5.18 9.81
CA THR A 75 12.60 -5.50 9.23
C THR A 75 11.49 -4.77 9.97
N PHE A 76 10.26 -4.88 9.46
CA PHE A 76 9.07 -4.34 10.10
C PHE A 76 8.31 -5.46 10.80
N TYR A 77 8.18 -5.36 12.12
CA TYR A 77 7.33 -6.27 12.90
C TYR A 77 5.87 -5.85 12.88
N THR A 78 5.61 -4.55 12.72
CA THR A 78 4.27 -4.01 12.46
C THR A 78 4.40 -2.97 11.37
N LEU A 79 3.34 -2.76 10.59
CA LEU A 79 3.29 -1.64 9.66
C LEU A 79 1.84 -1.27 9.34
N SER A 80 1.62 0.02 9.14
CA SER A 80 0.29 0.56 8.86
C SER A 80 0.43 1.73 7.88
N LEU A 81 -0.63 1.97 7.09
CA LEU A 81 -0.72 3.21 6.32
C LEU A 81 -0.87 4.39 7.27
N THR A 82 -0.17 5.47 7.00
CA THR A 82 -0.31 6.70 7.78
C THR A 82 -1.57 7.46 7.39
N THR A 83 -1.99 8.36 8.27
CA THR A 83 -3.09 9.28 7.95
C THR A 83 -2.75 10.14 6.74
N GLU A 84 -1.49 10.56 6.63
CA GLU A 84 -1.00 11.37 5.51
C GLU A 84 -1.12 10.61 4.18
N ALA A 85 -0.78 9.33 4.18
CA ALA A 85 -0.92 8.48 3.00
C ALA A 85 -2.39 8.37 2.57
N ILE A 86 -3.26 8.07 3.53
CA ILE A 86 -4.68 7.94 3.26
C ILE A 86 -5.24 9.25 2.71
N ALA A 87 -4.90 10.38 3.33
CA ALA A 87 -5.38 11.69 2.89
C ALA A 87 -4.92 12.03 1.47
N GLU A 88 -3.64 11.77 1.15
CA GLU A 88 -3.12 12.05 -0.18
C GLU A 88 -3.83 11.21 -1.24
N LEU A 89 -4.07 9.92 -0.94
CA LEU A 89 -4.72 9.02 -1.88
C LEU A 89 -6.22 9.32 -2.02
N GLU A 90 -6.88 9.75 -0.95
CA GLU A 90 -8.25 10.26 -1.03
C GLU A 90 -8.34 11.49 -1.95
N ASN A 91 -7.34 12.35 -1.92
CA ASN A 91 -7.29 13.51 -2.80
C ASN A 91 -7.02 13.14 -4.25
N GLN A 92 -6.31 12.06 -4.48
CA GLN A 92 -5.99 11.58 -5.83
C GLN A 92 -7.16 10.79 -6.44
N PHE A 93 -7.84 9.98 -5.64
CA PHE A 93 -8.93 9.10 -6.08
C PHE A 93 -10.24 9.57 -5.46
N ARG A 94 -10.94 10.47 -6.17
CA ARG A 94 -12.10 11.22 -5.64
C ARG A 94 -13.45 10.72 -6.14
N GLU A 95 -13.53 9.52 -6.67
CA GLU A 95 -14.76 8.98 -7.18
C GLU A 95 -15.84 8.94 -6.09
N PRO A 96 -17.12 9.21 -6.44
CA PRO A 96 -18.16 9.39 -5.42
C PRO A 96 -18.50 8.13 -4.64
N THR A 97 -18.33 6.94 -5.23
CA THR A 97 -18.62 5.69 -4.52
C THR A 97 -17.34 4.94 -4.20
N LEU A 98 -17.39 4.14 -3.12
CA LEU A 98 -16.25 3.28 -2.76
C LEU A 98 -15.94 2.28 -3.87
N LYS A 99 -16.97 1.72 -4.50
CA LYS A 99 -16.79 0.76 -5.58
C LYS A 99 -15.99 1.36 -6.73
N GLU A 100 -16.38 2.55 -7.21
CA GLU A 100 -15.68 3.23 -8.29
C GLU A 100 -14.26 3.59 -7.89
N ARG A 101 -14.08 4.04 -6.66
CA ARG A 101 -12.76 4.40 -6.15
C ARG A 101 -11.84 3.19 -6.11
N ILE A 102 -12.33 2.04 -5.61
CA ILE A 102 -11.55 0.81 -5.57
C ILE A 102 -11.14 0.41 -7.00
N GLU A 103 -12.09 0.43 -7.94
CA GLU A 103 -11.81 0.09 -9.34
C GLU A 103 -10.73 0.98 -9.94
N ASN A 104 -10.80 2.30 -9.70
CA ASN A 104 -9.83 3.23 -10.24
C ASN A 104 -8.45 3.10 -9.58
N VAL A 105 -8.40 2.80 -8.29
CA VAL A 105 -7.13 2.53 -7.61
C VAL A 105 -6.48 1.28 -8.18
N LEU A 106 -7.27 0.22 -8.40
CA LEU A 106 -6.76 -1.03 -8.99
C LEU A 106 -6.29 -0.83 -10.43
N ASP A 107 -7.00 -0.03 -11.22
CA ASP A 107 -6.59 0.30 -12.59
C ASP A 107 -5.27 1.07 -12.59
N PHE A 108 -5.12 2.02 -11.68
CA PHE A 108 -3.88 2.77 -11.53
C PHE A 108 -2.72 1.83 -11.16
N ALA A 109 -2.94 0.96 -10.19
CA ALA A 109 -1.93 -0.01 -9.76
C ALA A 109 -1.51 -0.93 -10.92
N ALA A 110 -2.49 -1.40 -11.71
CA ALA A 110 -2.20 -2.26 -12.87
C ALA A 110 -1.36 -1.54 -13.92
N LYS A 111 -1.62 -0.26 -14.17
CA LYS A 111 -0.81 0.54 -15.10
C LYS A 111 0.61 0.72 -14.61
N ILE A 112 0.79 0.99 -13.32
CA ILE A 112 2.11 1.09 -12.73
C ILE A 112 2.84 -0.26 -12.82
N LYS A 113 2.14 -1.36 -12.50
CA LYS A 113 2.72 -2.72 -12.58
C LYS A 113 3.26 -3.01 -13.99
N SER A 114 2.57 -2.54 -15.02
CA SER A 114 2.97 -2.83 -16.41
C SER A 114 4.34 -2.26 -16.79
N VAL A 115 4.85 -1.28 -16.05
CA VAL A 115 6.17 -0.67 -16.31
C VAL A 115 7.25 -1.14 -15.34
N ILE A 116 6.93 -2.05 -14.43
CA ILE A 116 7.89 -2.61 -13.47
C ILE A 116 8.51 -3.87 -14.08
N PRO A 117 9.85 -3.93 -14.23
CA PRO A 117 10.50 -5.16 -14.69
C PRO A 117 10.29 -6.27 -13.68
N PHE A 118 10.23 -7.50 -14.09
CA PHE A 118 10.15 -8.70 -13.25
C PHE A 118 8.82 -8.94 -12.52
N VAL A 119 7.79 -8.16 -12.80
CA VAL A 119 6.48 -8.37 -12.15
C VAL A 119 5.40 -8.65 -13.18
#